data_cfb92b5528c5ee83f54d473f73ca5b27
#
_entry.id   cfb92b5528c5ee83f54d473f73ca5b27
#
_cell.length_a   1.000
_cell.length_b   1.000
_cell.length_c   1.000
_cell.angle_alpha   90.00
_cell.angle_beta   90.00
_cell.angle_gamma   90.00
#
_symmetry.space_group_name_H-M   'P 1'
#
loop_
_entity.id
_entity.type
_entity.pdbx_description
1 polymer ?
#
loop_
_entity_poly.entity_id
_entity_poly.type
_entity_poly.pdbx_seq_one_letter_code
_entity_poly.pdbx_strand_id
1 'polypeptide(L)'
;EFLKFKFDYLIKKKNLQLIKEFIINNDELNNDLLITYYVNEYLSNSDLASACQIFDEVSKIENDYLSKFKIYCLINSKKREEAQLLFDLKKELGFQDNFFEKKFNILMGYDLNNDNLFSEKSILNFHISHVTDKSFNYKPNEKTKKIIWKYLSSANLLDDIENVNLEDAEKIKIIEKATHDKNYSEEDLFNLYKRFQFNINQLINAKDVFKNLPSYEGRALLYQKLLLTSDTTEILDLTFKIKKSLLSENLGNAFQEKLAMLLSDLSYENVPSNYTTFYINNLNSKDEKKDIKINNKLIHQSKLLKYFMNETSYDKIEKDTNDLLKKVKKNKKYIFTTKDIILLESLRSDGIEISNKYKNLYEFTPSVPSDIIAMVSNDESGMALLRIVEIIGEDKL
;
A
#
# COMPACT_ATOMS: atom_id res chain seq x y z
N GLU A 1 18.50 12.31 6.55
CA GLU A 1 17.13 12.60 6.03
C GLU A 1 16.89 11.98 4.65
N PHE A 2 17.80 12.11 3.68
CA PHE A 2 17.65 11.55 2.33
C PHE A 2 17.52 10.01 2.30
N LEU A 3 18.30 9.28 3.09
CA LEU A 3 18.18 7.82 3.22
C LEU A 3 16.82 7.41 3.80
N LYS A 4 16.35 8.10 4.82
CA LYS A 4 15.03 7.85 5.40
C LYS A 4 13.92 8.07 4.37
N PHE A 5 14.00 9.15 3.59
CA PHE A 5 13.06 9.41 2.49
C PHE A 5 13.08 8.29 1.43
N LYS A 6 14.28 7.80 1.05
CA LYS A 6 14.41 6.65 0.14
C LYS A 6 13.76 5.39 0.71
N PHE A 7 13.98 5.10 1.99
CA PHE A 7 13.40 3.93 2.65
C PHE A 7 11.86 4.03 2.69
N ASP A 8 11.33 5.18 3.11
CA ASP A 8 9.88 5.43 3.14
C ASP A 8 9.27 5.30 1.74
N TYR A 9 9.96 5.77 0.70
CA TYR A 9 9.52 5.62 -0.69
C TYR A 9 9.50 4.15 -1.13
N LEU A 10 10.55 3.38 -0.86
CA LEU A 10 10.64 1.96 -1.22
C LEU A 10 9.56 1.14 -0.51
N ILE A 11 9.36 1.37 0.79
CA ILE A 11 8.31 0.75 1.59
C ILE A 11 6.92 1.09 1.02
N LYS A 12 6.69 2.36 0.66
CA LYS A 12 5.43 2.81 0.08
C LYS A 12 5.13 2.16 -1.28
N LYS A 13 6.16 1.88 -2.06
CA LYS A 13 6.03 1.16 -3.35
C LYS A 13 5.67 -0.31 -3.17
N LYS A 14 5.91 -0.91 -2.00
CA LYS A 14 5.65 -2.33 -1.69
C LYS A 14 6.28 -3.33 -2.68
N ASN A 15 7.32 -2.94 -3.38
CA ASN A 15 8.03 -3.81 -4.31
C ASN A 15 9.21 -4.46 -3.58
N LEU A 16 9.00 -5.70 -3.11
CA LEU A 16 10.00 -6.43 -2.33
C LEU A 16 11.27 -6.76 -3.13
N GLN A 17 11.13 -6.99 -4.43
CA GLN A 17 12.30 -7.24 -5.29
C GLN A 17 13.19 -6.00 -5.37
N LEU A 18 12.61 -4.83 -5.58
CA LEU A 18 13.36 -3.56 -5.61
C LEU A 18 14.01 -3.26 -4.25
N ILE A 19 13.33 -3.59 -3.14
CA ILE A 19 13.88 -3.44 -1.79
C ILE A 19 15.08 -4.38 -1.62
N LYS A 20 14.98 -5.63 -2.04
CA LYS A 20 16.09 -6.60 -2.00
C LYS A 20 17.30 -6.10 -2.78
N GLU A 21 17.10 -5.69 -4.03
CA GLU A 21 18.16 -5.13 -4.87
C GLU A 21 18.83 -3.90 -4.23
N PHE A 22 18.02 -3.02 -3.62
CA PHE A 22 18.56 -1.86 -2.91
C PHE A 22 19.42 -2.28 -1.71
N ILE A 23 18.97 -3.23 -0.88
CA ILE A 23 19.72 -3.72 0.29
C ILE A 23 21.06 -4.32 -0.16
N ILE A 24 21.06 -5.21 -1.15
CA ILE A 24 22.27 -5.89 -1.63
C ILE A 24 23.28 -4.89 -2.20
N ASN A 25 22.82 -3.95 -3.02
CA ASN A 25 23.70 -2.96 -3.65
C ASN A 25 24.23 -1.88 -2.68
N ASN A 26 23.71 -1.81 -1.45
CA ASN A 26 24.07 -0.82 -0.45
C ASN A 26 24.31 -1.46 0.92
N ASP A 27 24.95 -2.63 0.97
CA ASP A 27 25.18 -3.41 2.20
C ASP A 27 26.01 -2.66 3.26
N GLU A 28 26.81 -1.67 2.83
CA GLU A 28 27.59 -0.81 3.75
C GLU A 28 26.70 0.15 4.57
N LEU A 29 25.49 0.42 4.10
CA LEU A 29 24.54 1.28 4.80
C LEU A 29 23.80 0.51 5.89
N ASN A 30 23.36 1.22 6.94
CA ASN A 30 22.43 0.63 7.90
C ASN A 30 21.04 0.50 7.26
N ASN A 31 20.74 -0.69 6.76
CA ASN A 31 19.49 -1.03 6.08
C ASN A 31 18.47 -1.74 7.01
N ASP A 32 18.68 -1.75 8.32
CA ASP A 32 17.86 -2.50 9.28
C ASP A 32 16.35 -2.26 9.13
N LEU A 33 15.94 -1.02 8.82
CA LEU A 33 14.54 -0.68 8.59
C LEU A 33 13.96 -1.41 7.36
N LEU A 34 14.70 -1.42 6.24
CA LEU A 34 14.26 -2.09 5.01
C LEU A 34 14.30 -3.60 5.16
N ILE A 35 15.33 -4.14 5.81
CA ILE A 35 15.45 -5.57 6.08
C ILE A 35 14.29 -6.01 6.97
N THR A 36 14.00 -5.25 8.04
CA THR A 36 12.86 -5.54 8.93
C THR A 36 11.53 -5.53 8.15
N TYR A 37 11.31 -4.55 7.29
CA TYR A 37 10.13 -4.52 6.45
C TYR A 37 10.08 -5.73 5.52
N TYR A 38 11.17 -6.05 4.85
CA TYR A 38 11.28 -7.16 3.90
C TYR A 38 10.95 -8.51 4.56
N VAL A 39 11.62 -8.85 5.67
CA VAL A 39 11.41 -10.13 6.35
C VAL A 39 10.00 -10.24 6.95
N ASN A 40 9.46 -9.13 7.45
CA ASN A 40 8.12 -9.09 8.00
C ASN A 40 7.04 -9.29 6.92
N GLU A 41 7.20 -8.69 5.74
CA GLU A 41 6.27 -8.87 4.63
C GLU A 41 6.26 -10.31 4.13
N TYR A 42 7.43 -10.95 3.95
CA TYR A 42 7.49 -12.35 3.57
C TYR A 42 6.93 -13.28 4.65
N LEU A 43 7.31 -13.08 5.91
CA LEU A 43 6.80 -13.90 7.00
C LEU A 43 5.28 -13.74 7.16
N SER A 44 4.74 -12.55 6.97
CA SER A 44 3.29 -12.31 7.00
C SER A 44 2.52 -13.03 5.86
N ASN A 45 3.21 -13.41 4.80
CA ASN A 45 2.68 -14.26 3.72
C ASN A 45 2.99 -15.75 3.94
N SER A 46 3.45 -16.14 5.13
CA SER A 46 3.90 -17.51 5.46
C SER A 46 5.06 -18.02 4.60
N ASP A 47 5.79 -17.12 3.94
CA ASP A 47 6.96 -17.42 3.12
C ASP A 47 8.25 -17.18 3.92
N LEU A 48 8.53 -18.09 4.84
CA LEU A 48 9.75 -18.05 5.66
C LEU A 48 11.02 -18.23 4.82
N ALA A 49 10.96 -19.04 3.76
CA ALA A 49 12.13 -19.31 2.93
C ALA A 49 12.65 -18.03 2.27
N SER A 50 11.76 -17.26 1.62
CA SER A 50 12.13 -15.97 1.01
C SER A 50 12.56 -14.93 2.06
N ALA A 51 11.92 -14.94 3.24
CA ALA A 51 12.34 -14.06 4.33
C ALA A 51 13.76 -14.35 4.79
N CYS A 52 14.17 -15.62 4.84
CA CYS A 52 15.50 -16.02 5.31
C CYS A 52 16.62 -15.75 4.29
N GLN A 53 16.33 -15.77 3.00
CA GLN A 53 17.34 -15.55 1.95
C GLN A 53 18.14 -14.26 2.09
N ILE A 54 17.54 -13.20 2.61
CA ILE A 54 18.21 -11.90 2.76
C ILE A 54 19.43 -11.99 3.71
N PHE A 55 19.42 -12.93 4.65
CA PHE A 55 20.51 -13.09 5.62
C PHE A 55 21.76 -13.75 5.06
N ASP A 56 21.67 -14.36 3.87
CA ASP A 56 22.82 -14.89 3.14
C ASP A 56 23.53 -13.79 2.33
N GLU A 57 22.82 -12.68 2.06
CA GLU A 57 23.27 -11.58 1.20
C GLU A 57 23.77 -10.36 2.01
N VAL A 58 23.41 -10.28 3.31
CA VAL A 58 23.72 -9.12 4.16
C VAL A 58 24.80 -9.47 5.16
N SER A 59 25.89 -8.68 5.16
CA SER A 59 27.08 -8.92 6.00
C SER A 59 26.89 -8.45 7.44
N LYS A 60 26.20 -7.32 7.67
CA LYS A 60 26.06 -6.70 8.99
C LYS A 60 24.61 -6.65 9.44
N ILE A 61 24.35 -7.14 10.64
CA ILE A 61 23.07 -7.06 11.34
C ILE A 61 23.33 -6.62 12.76
N GLU A 62 22.95 -5.40 13.08
CA GLU A 62 23.13 -4.82 14.43
C GLU A 62 21.85 -4.93 15.26
N ASN A 63 20.69 -4.88 14.61
CA ASN A 63 19.38 -4.88 15.24
C ASN A 63 19.05 -6.23 15.90
N ASP A 64 18.66 -6.21 17.16
CA ASP A 64 18.33 -7.42 17.94
C ASP A 64 17.16 -8.20 17.36
N TYR A 65 16.17 -7.52 16.77
CA TYR A 65 15.06 -8.18 16.11
C TYR A 65 15.51 -8.99 14.90
N LEU A 66 16.34 -8.40 14.05
CA LEU A 66 16.92 -9.08 12.89
C LEU A 66 17.88 -10.20 13.28
N SER A 67 18.62 -10.03 14.38
CA SER A 67 19.48 -11.09 14.94
C SER A 67 18.65 -12.30 15.37
N LYS A 68 17.52 -12.09 16.07
CA LYS A 68 16.57 -13.17 16.40
C LYS A 68 16.04 -13.86 15.15
N PHE A 69 15.71 -13.07 14.14
CA PHE A 69 15.20 -13.61 12.89
C PHE A 69 16.25 -14.46 12.19
N LYS A 70 17.50 -14.01 12.10
CA LYS A 70 18.61 -14.78 11.55
C LYS A 70 18.86 -16.09 12.31
N ILE A 71 18.84 -16.04 13.64
CA ILE A 71 18.97 -17.25 14.48
C ILE A 71 17.85 -18.24 14.15
N TYR A 72 16.61 -17.77 14.06
CA TYR A 72 15.47 -18.60 13.70
C TYR A 72 15.61 -19.21 12.29
N CYS A 73 16.08 -18.44 11.30
CA CYS A 73 16.40 -18.93 9.96
C CYS A 73 17.46 -20.03 9.97
N LEU A 74 18.53 -19.88 10.77
CA LEU A 74 19.56 -20.91 10.91
C LEU A 74 19.02 -22.22 11.50
N ILE A 75 18.15 -22.13 12.52
CA ILE A 75 17.49 -23.31 13.09
C ILE A 75 16.63 -24.02 12.02
N ASN A 76 15.83 -23.26 11.27
CA ASN A 76 14.96 -23.78 10.25
C ASN A 76 15.72 -24.43 9.08
N SER A 77 16.92 -23.88 8.76
CA SER A 77 17.85 -24.45 7.77
C SER A 77 18.70 -25.61 8.29
N LYS A 78 18.42 -26.09 9.51
CA LYS A 78 19.16 -27.17 10.20
C LYS A 78 20.60 -26.83 10.55
N LYS A 79 21.01 -25.58 10.53
CA LYS A 79 22.33 -25.06 10.94
C LYS A 79 22.34 -24.73 12.43
N ARG A 80 22.08 -25.76 13.26
CA ARG A 80 21.86 -25.59 14.71
C ARG A 80 23.10 -25.05 15.43
N GLU A 81 24.30 -25.50 15.04
CA GLU A 81 25.56 -25.05 15.66
C GLU A 81 25.80 -23.55 15.40
N GLU A 82 25.57 -23.10 14.18
CA GLU A 82 25.66 -21.66 13.85
C GLU A 82 24.63 -20.83 14.60
N ALA A 83 23.39 -21.35 14.73
CA ALA A 83 22.34 -20.70 15.49
C ALA A 83 22.69 -20.56 16.98
N GLN A 84 23.27 -21.61 17.58
CA GLN A 84 23.71 -21.60 18.97
C GLN A 84 24.83 -20.58 19.15
N LEU A 85 25.87 -20.62 18.29
CA LEU A 85 26.99 -19.70 18.36
C LEU A 85 26.55 -18.24 18.29
N LEU A 86 25.65 -17.92 17.33
CA LEU A 86 25.13 -16.57 17.16
C LEU A 86 24.29 -16.14 18.38
N PHE A 87 23.50 -17.03 18.96
CA PHE A 87 22.70 -16.75 20.14
C PHE A 87 23.58 -16.47 21.35
N ASP A 88 24.62 -17.29 21.61
CA ASP A 88 25.56 -17.13 22.72
C ASP A 88 26.35 -15.82 22.59
N LEU A 89 26.83 -15.51 21.37
CA LEU A 89 27.51 -14.24 21.10
C LEU A 89 26.59 -13.03 21.39
N LYS A 90 25.34 -13.11 21.00
CA LYS A 90 24.37 -12.02 21.28
C LYS A 90 24.10 -11.89 22.79
N LYS A 91 24.03 -12.98 23.53
CA LYS A 91 23.90 -12.95 25.00
C LYS A 91 25.10 -12.30 25.66
N GLU A 92 26.31 -12.60 25.23
CA GLU A 92 27.55 -11.96 25.72
C GLU A 92 27.54 -10.45 25.43
N LEU A 93 26.97 -10.01 24.31
CA LEU A 93 26.79 -8.61 23.95
C LEU A 93 25.62 -7.92 24.68
N GLY A 94 24.98 -8.60 25.64
CA GLY A 94 23.94 -8.03 26.50
C GLY A 94 22.51 -8.21 25.98
N PHE A 95 22.28 -9.02 24.95
CA PHE A 95 20.94 -9.33 24.49
C PHE A 95 20.11 -10.07 25.54
N GLN A 96 18.93 -9.56 25.86
CA GLN A 96 18.00 -10.11 26.86
C GLN A 96 16.57 -10.16 26.27
N ASP A 97 16.09 -11.35 26.00
CA ASP A 97 14.70 -11.59 25.60
C ASP A 97 14.24 -12.96 26.11
N ASN A 98 13.62 -12.97 27.29
CA ASN A 98 13.15 -14.20 27.97
C ASN A 98 12.17 -15.00 27.13
N PHE A 99 11.34 -14.36 26.32
CA PHE A 99 10.43 -15.06 25.43
C PHE A 99 11.22 -15.80 24.34
N PHE A 100 12.13 -15.09 23.67
CA PHE A 100 12.91 -15.68 22.59
C PHE A 100 13.83 -16.81 23.11
N GLU A 101 14.47 -16.63 24.27
CA GLU A 101 15.33 -17.64 24.88
C GLU A 101 14.58 -18.96 25.15
N LYS A 102 13.40 -18.89 25.78
CA LYS A 102 12.57 -20.08 26.01
C LYS A 102 12.16 -20.76 24.70
N LYS A 103 11.73 -19.99 23.74
CA LYS A 103 11.33 -20.52 22.43
C LYS A 103 12.51 -21.07 21.63
N PHE A 104 13.70 -20.46 21.75
CA PHE A 104 14.94 -20.99 21.20
C PHE A 104 15.26 -22.37 21.74
N ASN A 105 15.18 -22.57 23.07
CA ASN A 105 15.43 -23.87 23.71
C ASN A 105 14.46 -24.95 23.21
N ILE A 106 13.19 -24.62 23.01
CA ILE A 106 12.19 -25.54 22.42
C ILE A 106 12.56 -25.88 20.97
N LEU A 107 12.89 -24.88 20.16
CA LEU A 107 13.24 -25.07 18.75
C LEU A 107 14.53 -25.87 18.55
N MET A 108 15.49 -25.70 19.48
CA MET A 108 16.74 -26.47 19.51
C MET A 108 16.54 -27.90 20.06
N GLY A 109 15.41 -28.18 20.68
CA GLY A 109 15.12 -29.46 21.29
C GLY A 109 15.76 -29.66 22.69
N TYR A 110 16.19 -28.58 23.33
CA TYR A 110 16.76 -28.60 24.68
C TYR A 110 15.67 -28.67 25.76
N ASP A 111 14.50 -28.12 25.46
CA ASP A 111 13.33 -28.15 26.33
C ASP A 111 12.18 -28.84 25.61
N LEU A 112 11.60 -29.84 26.28
CA LEU A 112 10.44 -30.58 25.77
C LEU A 112 9.10 -30.06 26.35
N ASN A 113 9.19 -29.17 27.34
CA ASN A 113 8.01 -28.59 27.96
C ASN A 113 7.44 -27.50 27.04
N ASN A 114 6.28 -27.75 26.54
CA ASN A 114 5.54 -26.79 25.73
C ASN A 114 4.92 -25.74 26.65
N ASP A 115 5.73 -24.76 27.08
CA ASP A 115 5.20 -23.57 27.72
C ASP A 115 4.35 -22.84 26.69
N ASN A 116 3.03 -22.70 26.93
CA ASN A 116 2.07 -21.95 26.12
C ASN A 116 2.40 -20.44 26.12
N LEU A 117 3.69 -20.09 26.05
CA LEU A 117 4.14 -18.72 25.98
C LEU A 117 3.79 -18.14 24.61
N PHE A 118 2.94 -17.12 24.64
CA PHE A 118 2.43 -16.43 23.50
C PHE A 118 2.88 -14.95 23.47
N SER A 119 3.18 -14.41 22.30
CA SER A 119 3.59 -13.02 22.17
C SER A 119 3.18 -12.41 20.83
N GLU A 120 2.48 -11.27 20.87
CA GLU A 120 2.11 -10.44 19.72
C GLU A 120 3.05 -9.23 19.52
N LYS A 121 4.18 -9.17 20.24
CA LYS A 121 5.10 -8.01 20.13
C LYS A 121 5.58 -7.79 18.71
N SER A 122 5.92 -8.87 18.01
CA SER A 122 6.35 -8.87 16.61
C SER A 122 5.76 -10.04 15.85
N ILE A 123 5.80 -9.97 14.51
CA ILE A 123 5.34 -11.07 13.66
C ILE A 123 6.20 -12.32 13.84
N LEU A 124 7.51 -12.16 14.09
CA LEU A 124 8.40 -13.28 14.38
C LEU A 124 8.00 -13.97 15.69
N ASN A 125 7.75 -13.22 16.76
CA ASN A 125 7.32 -13.79 18.03
C ASN A 125 5.99 -14.53 17.88
N PHE A 126 5.05 -13.97 17.12
CA PHE A 126 3.77 -14.59 16.83
C PHE A 126 3.94 -15.89 16.05
N HIS A 127 4.75 -15.88 14.99
CA HIS A 127 5.08 -17.05 14.19
C HIS A 127 5.73 -18.16 15.03
N ILE A 128 6.73 -17.80 15.86
CA ILE A 128 7.40 -18.78 16.75
C ILE A 128 6.39 -19.33 17.77
N SER A 129 5.47 -18.53 18.31
CA SER A 129 4.41 -19.02 19.19
C SER A 129 3.55 -20.08 18.48
N HIS A 130 3.16 -19.79 17.23
CA HIS A 130 2.36 -20.71 16.42
C HIS A 130 3.10 -22.04 16.15
N VAL A 131 4.33 -21.99 15.65
CA VAL A 131 5.05 -23.21 15.23
C VAL A 131 5.55 -24.08 16.39
N THR A 132 5.66 -23.51 17.60
CA THR A 132 6.08 -24.22 18.80
C THR A 132 4.91 -24.75 19.64
N ASP A 133 3.69 -24.37 19.36
CA ASP A 133 2.51 -24.80 20.10
C ASP A 133 1.58 -25.60 19.17
N LYS A 134 1.46 -26.91 19.43
CA LYS A 134 0.58 -27.80 18.66
C LYS A 134 -0.91 -27.52 18.90
N SER A 135 -1.25 -26.86 20.00
CA SER A 135 -2.62 -26.48 20.36
C SER A 135 -2.93 -25.02 20.04
N PHE A 136 -2.10 -24.39 19.22
CA PHE A 136 -2.23 -22.98 18.90
C PHE A 136 -3.62 -22.65 18.36
N ASN A 137 -4.34 -21.81 19.09
CA ASN A 137 -5.67 -21.33 18.71
C ASN A 137 -5.77 -19.85 19.07
N TYR A 138 -5.52 -19.00 18.09
CA TYR A 138 -5.59 -17.56 18.25
C TYR A 138 -6.85 -17.01 17.59
N LYS A 139 -7.67 -16.29 18.37
CA LYS A 139 -8.84 -15.59 17.86
C LYS A 139 -8.53 -14.10 17.68
N PRO A 140 -8.43 -13.62 16.45
CA PRO A 140 -8.18 -12.21 16.22
C PRO A 140 -9.35 -11.34 16.67
N ASN A 141 -9.04 -10.10 17.06
CA ASN A 141 -10.00 -9.09 17.48
C ASN A 141 -9.68 -7.74 16.83
N GLU A 142 -10.47 -6.69 17.12
CA GLU A 142 -10.28 -5.36 16.54
C GLU A 142 -8.90 -4.72 16.80
N LYS A 143 -8.22 -5.12 17.88
CA LYS A 143 -6.88 -4.60 18.26
C LYS A 143 -5.75 -5.40 17.63
N THR A 144 -6.04 -6.54 17.01
CA THR A 144 -5.04 -7.38 16.35
C THR A 144 -4.36 -6.61 15.24
N LYS A 145 -3.03 -6.60 15.23
CA LYS A 145 -2.24 -5.87 14.24
C LYS A 145 -2.50 -6.41 12.83
N LYS A 146 -2.54 -5.51 11.85
CA LYS A 146 -2.77 -5.85 10.44
C LYS A 146 -1.82 -6.95 9.93
N ILE A 147 -0.55 -6.90 10.31
CA ILE A 147 0.45 -7.89 9.90
C ILE A 147 0.17 -9.28 10.46
N ILE A 148 -0.43 -9.37 11.66
CA ILE A 148 -0.85 -10.64 12.27
C ILE A 148 -2.08 -11.18 11.54
N TRP A 149 -3.04 -10.34 11.20
CA TRP A 149 -4.18 -10.73 10.38
C TRP A 149 -3.74 -11.33 9.04
N LYS A 150 -2.78 -10.68 8.37
CA LYS A 150 -2.22 -11.16 7.11
C LYS A 150 -1.55 -12.53 7.27
N TYR A 151 -0.79 -12.72 8.37
CA TYR A 151 -0.18 -14.00 8.69
C TYR A 151 -1.22 -15.09 8.96
N LEU A 152 -2.25 -14.79 9.75
CA LEU A 152 -3.32 -15.76 10.04
C LEU A 152 -4.03 -16.24 8.77
N SER A 153 -4.30 -15.31 7.85
CA SER A 153 -4.90 -15.63 6.55
C SER A 153 -3.98 -16.51 5.70
N SER A 154 -2.69 -16.13 5.58
CA SER A 154 -1.73 -16.87 4.74
C SER A 154 -1.33 -18.22 5.31
N ALA A 155 -1.39 -18.38 6.64
CA ALA A 155 -1.10 -19.63 7.35
C ALA A 155 -2.34 -20.54 7.53
N ASN A 156 -3.50 -20.16 6.97
CA ASN A 156 -4.78 -20.85 7.11
C ASN A 156 -5.19 -21.07 8.59
N LEU A 157 -4.93 -20.08 9.45
CA LEU A 157 -5.25 -20.11 10.87
C LEU A 157 -6.55 -19.37 11.21
N LEU A 158 -7.19 -18.77 10.22
CA LEU A 158 -8.52 -18.19 10.39
C LEU A 158 -9.58 -19.32 10.32
N ASP A 159 -10.64 -19.15 11.09
CA ASP A 159 -11.77 -20.06 10.98
C ASP A 159 -12.29 -20.08 9.54
N ASP A 160 -12.61 -21.27 9.05
CA ASP A 160 -13.26 -21.44 7.77
C ASP A 160 -14.60 -20.68 7.78
N ILE A 161 -14.83 -19.90 6.73
CA ILE A 161 -16.08 -19.12 6.58
C ILE A 161 -17.31 -20.01 6.64
N GLU A 162 -17.21 -21.23 6.18
CA GLU A 162 -18.32 -22.18 6.23
C GLU A 162 -18.73 -22.52 7.68
N ASN A 163 -17.81 -22.38 8.62
CA ASN A 163 -18.03 -22.68 10.04
C ASN A 163 -18.36 -21.46 10.90
N VAL A 164 -18.40 -20.26 10.31
CA VAL A 164 -18.77 -19.05 11.06
C VAL A 164 -20.23 -19.13 11.49
N ASN A 165 -20.49 -18.96 12.81
CA ASN A 165 -21.86 -18.84 13.30
C ASN A 165 -22.43 -17.45 12.90
N LEU A 166 -23.55 -17.46 12.17
CA LEU A 166 -24.22 -16.24 11.70
C LEU A 166 -24.90 -15.46 12.82
N GLU A 167 -25.12 -16.04 14.00
CA GLU A 167 -25.63 -15.36 15.18
C GLU A 167 -24.54 -14.58 15.93
N ASP A 168 -23.25 -14.85 15.63
CA ASP A 168 -22.13 -14.14 16.25
C ASP A 168 -21.86 -12.81 15.50
N ALA A 169 -22.63 -11.79 15.87
CA ALA A 169 -22.54 -10.46 15.29
C ALA A 169 -21.15 -9.85 15.39
N GLU A 170 -20.43 -10.07 16.49
CA GLU A 170 -19.08 -9.53 16.69
C GLU A 170 -18.07 -10.16 15.73
N LYS A 171 -18.17 -11.48 15.54
CA LYS A 171 -17.29 -12.17 14.60
C LYS A 171 -17.52 -11.72 13.15
N ILE A 172 -18.76 -11.49 12.76
CA ILE A 172 -19.09 -10.98 11.42
C ILE A 172 -18.51 -9.59 11.20
N LYS A 173 -18.66 -8.67 12.17
CA LYS A 173 -18.07 -7.33 12.12
C LYS A 173 -16.53 -7.38 12.01
N ILE A 174 -15.89 -8.30 12.73
CA ILE A 174 -14.44 -8.53 12.65
C ILE A 174 -14.06 -8.97 11.24
N ILE A 175 -14.81 -9.87 10.61
CA ILE A 175 -14.57 -10.32 9.24
C ILE A 175 -14.76 -9.16 8.24
N GLU A 176 -15.82 -8.37 8.37
CA GLU A 176 -16.03 -7.17 7.54
C GLU A 176 -14.87 -6.19 7.67
N LYS A 177 -14.39 -5.97 8.89
CA LYS A 177 -13.24 -5.12 9.17
C LYS A 177 -11.96 -5.68 8.57
N ALA A 178 -11.71 -6.97 8.72
CA ALA A 178 -10.57 -7.64 8.11
C ALA A 178 -10.60 -7.56 6.58
N THR A 179 -11.78 -7.69 5.97
CA THR A 179 -11.97 -7.52 4.52
C THR A 179 -11.69 -6.08 4.09
N HIS A 180 -12.18 -5.08 4.85
CA HIS A 180 -11.85 -3.68 4.60
C HIS A 180 -10.35 -3.42 4.63
N ASP A 181 -9.64 -4.02 5.57
CA ASP A 181 -8.19 -3.88 5.73
C ASP A 181 -7.38 -4.75 4.73
N LYS A 182 -8.07 -5.44 3.81
CA LYS A 182 -7.49 -6.36 2.81
C LYS A 182 -6.71 -7.53 3.43
N ASN A 183 -7.11 -7.95 4.61
CA ASN A 183 -6.60 -9.13 5.31
C ASN A 183 -7.48 -10.36 5.07
N TYR A 184 -8.65 -10.16 4.51
CA TYR A 184 -9.62 -11.17 4.15
C TYR A 184 -10.17 -10.89 2.75
N SER A 185 -10.53 -11.94 2.02
CA SER A 185 -11.01 -11.82 0.64
C SER A 185 -12.44 -11.24 0.61
N GLU A 186 -12.72 -10.35 -0.36
CA GLU A 186 -14.09 -9.88 -0.59
C GLU A 186 -15.01 -11.03 -0.99
N GLU A 187 -14.51 -12.00 -1.76
CA GLU A 187 -15.30 -13.14 -2.20
C GLU A 187 -15.78 -13.98 -1.03
N ASP A 188 -14.91 -14.24 -0.05
CA ASP A 188 -15.27 -14.98 1.15
C ASP A 188 -16.30 -14.25 2.01
N LEU A 189 -16.17 -12.93 2.17
CA LEU A 189 -17.17 -12.11 2.85
C LEU A 189 -18.53 -12.22 2.15
N PHE A 190 -18.56 -12.12 0.83
CA PHE A 190 -19.81 -12.20 0.08
C PHE A 190 -20.36 -13.65 0.03
N ASN A 191 -19.53 -14.65 0.15
CA ASN A 191 -19.97 -16.04 0.37
C ASN A 191 -20.60 -16.22 1.76
N LEU A 192 -20.05 -15.57 2.80
CA LEU A 192 -20.68 -15.49 4.11
C LEU A 192 -22.08 -14.84 4.03
N TYR A 193 -22.23 -13.75 3.30
CA TYR A 193 -23.51 -13.08 3.12
C TYR A 193 -24.56 -13.96 2.42
N LYS A 194 -24.17 -14.88 1.55
CA LYS A 194 -25.09 -15.85 0.92
C LYS A 194 -25.67 -16.86 1.90
N ARG A 195 -25.03 -17.10 3.04
CA ARG A 195 -25.48 -18.07 4.05
C ARG A 195 -26.64 -17.57 4.92
N PHE A 196 -26.85 -16.26 5.01
CA PHE A 196 -27.99 -15.71 5.72
C PHE A 196 -29.30 -16.18 5.12
N GLN A 197 -30.27 -16.44 5.98
CA GLN A 197 -31.58 -16.93 5.53
C GLN A 197 -32.60 -15.79 5.60
N PHE A 198 -33.16 -15.45 4.45
CA PHE A 198 -34.21 -14.45 4.32
C PHE A 198 -35.45 -15.07 3.67
N ASN A 199 -36.62 -14.69 4.14
CA ASN A 199 -37.84 -15.11 3.49
C ASN A 199 -38.13 -14.32 2.20
N ILE A 200 -39.02 -14.85 1.36
CA ILE A 200 -39.36 -14.25 0.06
C ILE A 200 -39.82 -12.80 0.19
N ASN A 201 -40.62 -12.47 1.22
CA ASN A 201 -41.11 -11.12 1.42
C ASN A 201 -39.97 -10.14 1.77
N GLN A 202 -38.96 -10.58 2.54
CA GLN A 202 -37.78 -9.77 2.81
C GLN A 202 -36.95 -9.55 1.53
N LEU A 203 -36.78 -10.57 0.69
CA LEU A 203 -36.05 -10.44 -0.57
C LEU A 203 -36.77 -9.54 -1.57
N ILE A 204 -38.10 -9.61 -1.67
CA ILE A 204 -38.88 -8.74 -2.56
C ILE A 204 -38.75 -7.28 -2.09
N ASN A 205 -38.87 -7.03 -0.80
CA ASN A 205 -38.85 -5.70 -0.20
C ASN A 205 -37.47 -5.32 0.38
N ALA A 206 -36.39 -5.91 -0.12
CA ALA A 206 -35.05 -5.76 0.43
C ALA A 206 -34.62 -4.29 0.59
N LYS A 207 -34.98 -3.43 -0.36
CA LYS A 207 -34.64 -1.99 -0.37
C LYS A 207 -35.22 -1.17 0.79
N ASP A 208 -36.27 -1.67 1.42
CA ASP A 208 -36.96 -1.02 2.55
C ASP A 208 -36.62 -1.74 3.86
N VAL A 209 -36.61 -3.08 3.84
CA VAL A 209 -36.42 -3.91 5.02
C VAL A 209 -34.98 -3.86 5.55
N PHE A 210 -33.98 -3.71 4.70
CA PHE A 210 -32.57 -3.74 5.12
C PHE A 210 -32.21 -2.75 6.21
N LYS A 211 -32.94 -1.61 6.30
CA LYS A 211 -32.70 -0.56 7.30
C LYS A 211 -33.15 -0.97 8.72
N ASN A 212 -34.02 -1.95 8.80
CA ASN A 212 -34.58 -2.45 10.07
C ASN A 212 -33.82 -3.65 10.63
N LEU A 213 -32.82 -4.13 9.89
CA LEU A 213 -31.94 -5.22 10.27
C LEU A 213 -30.59 -4.66 10.80
N PRO A 214 -29.85 -5.47 11.58
CA PRO A 214 -28.44 -5.19 11.83
C PRO A 214 -27.69 -4.91 10.54
N SER A 215 -26.73 -3.98 10.54
CA SER A 215 -26.08 -3.47 9.31
C SER A 215 -25.51 -4.58 8.43
N TYR A 216 -24.83 -5.58 9.02
CA TYR A 216 -24.28 -6.73 8.30
C TYR A 216 -25.36 -7.62 7.68
N GLU A 217 -26.48 -7.85 8.37
CA GLU A 217 -27.62 -8.59 7.83
C GLU A 217 -28.31 -7.80 6.70
N GLY A 218 -28.48 -6.49 6.90
CA GLY A 218 -29.01 -5.61 5.85
C GLY A 218 -28.16 -5.65 4.58
N ARG A 219 -26.84 -5.66 4.71
CA ARG A 219 -25.90 -5.84 3.57
C ARG A 219 -26.05 -7.22 2.93
N ALA A 220 -26.17 -8.26 3.72
CA ALA A 220 -26.39 -9.62 3.23
C ALA A 220 -27.71 -9.74 2.46
N LEU A 221 -28.80 -9.15 2.96
CA LEU A 221 -30.11 -9.09 2.29
C LEU A 221 -30.03 -8.37 0.94
N LEU A 222 -29.42 -7.19 0.92
CA LEU A 222 -29.24 -6.43 -0.33
C LEU A 222 -28.38 -7.21 -1.34
N TYR A 223 -27.34 -7.90 -0.87
CA TYR A 223 -26.48 -8.70 -1.74
C TYR A 223 -27.22 -9.91 -2.32
N GLN A 224 -28.01 -10.64 -1.52
CA GLN A 224 -28.80 -11.74 -2.04
C GLN A 224 -29.86 -11.27 -3.03
N LYS A 225 -30.51 -10.12 -2.80
CA LYS A 225 -31.40 -9.51 -3.77
C LYS A 225 -30.66 -9.13 -5.07
N LEU A 226 -29.45 -8.60 -4.97
CA LEU A 226 -28.60 -8.28 -6.11
C LEU A 226 -28.32 -9.50 -7.00
N LEU A 227 -28.14 -10.67 -6.41
CA LEU A 227 -27.93 -11.93 -7.16
C LEU A 227 -29.17 -12.41 -7.90
N LEU A 228 -30.35 -11.91 -7.56
CA LEU A 228 -31.64 -12.30 -8.14
C LEU A 228 -32.15 -11.32 -9.19
N THR A 229 -31.45 -10.21 -9.45
CA THR A 229 -31.89 -9.21 -10.43
C THR A 229 -30.92 -9.11 -11.62
N SER A 230 -31.48 -8.83 -12.81
CA SER A 230 -30.74 -8.52 -14.02
C SER A 230 -30.99 -7.10 -14.52
N ASP A 231 -31.84 -6.34 -13.85
CA ASP A 231 -32.12 -4.96 -14.20
C ASP A 231 -30.99 -4.04 -13.84
N THR A 232 -30.43 -3.32 -14.81
CA THR A 232 -29.27 -2.43 -14.63
C THR A 232 -29.50 -1.35 -13.57
N THR A 233 -30.70 -0.75 -13.56
CA THR A 233 -31.03 0.29 -12.58
C THR A 233 -31.13 -0.28 -11.17
N GLU A 234 -31.72 -1.46 -11.05
CA GLU A 234 -31.81 -2.15 -9.76
C GLU A 234 -30.44 -2.59 -9.24
N ILE A 235 -29.56 -3.11 -10.11
CA ILE A 235 -28.18 -3.47 -9.77
C ILE A 235 -27.42 -2.24 -9.24
N LEU A 236 -27.53 -1.09 -9.92
CA LEU A 236 -26.89 0.16 -9.51
C LEU A 236 -27.43 0.66 -8.18
N ASP A 237 -28.73 0.60 -7.95
CA ASP A 237 -29.35 1.02 -6.67
C ASP A 237 -28.91 0.13 -5.50
N LEU A 238 -28.93 -1.19 -5.70
CA LEU A 238 -28.52 -2.15 -4.67
C LEU A 238 -27.02 -2.03 -4.34
N THR A 239 -26.17 -1.97 -5.35
CA THR A 239 -24.71 -1.80 -5.15
C THR A 239 -24.40 -0.46 -4.47
N PHE A 240 -25.08 0.62 -4.83
CA PHE A 240 -24.97 1.91 -4.18
C PHE A 240 -25.36 1.84 -2.69
N LYS A 241 -26.47 1.17 -2.35
CA LYS A 241 -26.92 1.00 -0.97
C LYS A 241 -25.94 0.17 -0.14
N ILE A 242 -25.41 -0.94 -0.68
CA ILE A 242 -24.39 -1.76 -0.01
C ILE A 242 -23.13 -0.90 0.24
N LYS A 243 -22.63 -0.21 -0.79
CA LYS A 243 -21.44 0.66 -0.67
C LYS A 243 -21.65 1.77 0.35
N LYS A 244 -22.81 2.41 0.35
CA LYS A 244 -23.17 3.46 1.31
C LYS A 244 -23.22 2.92 2.74
N SER A 245 -23.80 1.74 2.95
CA SER A 245 -23.86 1.09 4.26
C SER A 245 -22.46 0.77 4.79
N LEU A 246 -21.56 0.24 3.95
CA LEU A 246 -20.17 0.00 4.34
C LEU A 246 -19.39 1.29 4.62
N LEU A 247 -19.60 2.33 3.84
CA LEU A 247 -18.96 3.64 4.06
C LEU A 247 -19.40 4.29 5.36
N SER A 248 -20.66 4.15 5.78
CA SER A 248 -21.15 4.70 7.05
C SER A 248 -20.47 4.09 8.28
N GLU A 249 -19.91 2.89 8.15
CA GLU A 249 -19.15 2.20 9.20
C GLU A 249 -17.63 2.21 8.92
N ASN A 250 -17.15 3.04 7.99
CA ASN A 250 -15.74 3.11 7.55
C ASN A 250 -15.20 1.79 6.97
N LEU A 251 -16.06 0.97 6.36
CA LEU A 251 -15.73 -0.33 5.78
C LEU A 251 -15.70 -0.30 4.24
N GLY A 252 -15.56 0.87 3.62
CA GLY A 252 -15.72 1.07 2.18
C GLY A 252 -14.84 0.18 1.28
N ASN A 253 -13.66 -0.25 1.73
CA ASN A 253 -12.79 -1.13 0.92
C ASN A 253 -13.25 -2.59 0.91
N ALA A 254 -14.17 -3.01 1.79
CA ALA A 254 -14.72 -4.36 1.81
C ALA A 254 -15.64 -4.68 0.62
N PHE A 255 -15.95 -3.68 -0.21
CA PHE A 255 -16.74 -3.81 -1.43
C PHE A 255 -16.14 -2.92 -2.53
N GLN A 256 -14.97 -3.26 -2.99
CA GLN A 256 -14.26 -2.51 -4.01
C GLN A 256 -14.02 -3.36 -5.26
N GLU A 257 -13.42 -4.53 -5.11
CA GLU A 257 -13.13 -5.44 -6.22
C GLU A 257 -14.40 -6.08 -6.77
N LYS A 258 -15.25 -6.56 -5.87
CA LYS A 258 -16.55 -7.14 -6.24
C LYS A 258 -17.47 -6.12 -6.88
N LEU A 259 -17.48 -4.87 -6.37
CA LEU A 259 -18.24 -3.77 -6.97
C LEU A 259 -17.74 -3.47 -8.37
N ALA A 260 -16.44 -3.32 -8.56
CA ALA A 260 -15.87 -3.06 -9.88
C ALA A 260 -16.19 -4.17 -10.88
N MET A 261 -16.15 -5.44 -10.45
CA MET A 261 -16.54 -6.58 -11.27
C MET A 261 -18.02 -6.48 -11.69
N LEU A 262 -18.93 -6.26 -10.73
CA LEU A 262 -20.37 -6.14 -10.99
C LEU A 262 -20.69 -4.97 -11.93
N LEU A 263 -19.99 -3.84 -11.78
CA LEU A 263 -20.19 -2.68 -12.66
C LEU A 263 -19.57 -2.89 -14.05
N SER A 264 -18.50 -3.66 -14.18
CA SER A 264 -17.88 -3.96 -15.48
C SER A 264 -18.77 -4.80 -16.40
N ASP A 265 -19.71 -5.56 -15.82
CA ASP A 265 -20.67 -6.37 -16.56
C ASP A 265 -21.84 -5.55 -17.12
N LEU A 266 -21.96 -4.27 -16.72
CA LEU A 266 -23.01 -3.37 -17.17
C LEU A 266 -22.57 -2.54 -18.39
N SER A 267 -23.44 -2.40 -19.39
CA SER A 267 -23.20 -1.49 -20.49
C SER A 267 -23.41 -0.04 -20.05
N TYR A 268 -22.44 0.83 -20.34
CA TYR A 268 -22.50 2.26 -19.99
C TYR A 268 -23.73 2.97 -20.54
N GLU A 269 -24.19 2.56 -21.71
CA GLU A 269 -25.38 3.14 -22.39
C GLU A 269 -26.67 2.96 -21.57
N ASN A 270 -26.71 1.92 -20.72
CA ASN A 270 -27.87 1.60 -19.90
C ASN A 270 -27.78 2.22 -18.48
N VAL A 271 -26.70 2.99 -18.18
CA VAL A 271 -26.51 3.61 -16.89
C VAL A 271 -27.30 4.90 -16.77
N PRO A 272 -28.29 5.00 -15.86
CA PRO A 272 -29.03 6.23 -15.65
C PRO A 272 -28.13 7.39 -15.19
N SER A 273 -28.48 8.62 -15.59
CA SER A 273 -27.68 9.81 -15.34
C SER A 273 -27.36 10.06 -13.85
N ASN A 274 -28.27 9.71 -12.96
CA ASN A 274 -28.09 9.83 -11.50
C ASN A 274 -27.06 8.85 -10.92
N TYR A 275 -26.72 7.77 -11.63
CA TYR A 275 -25.71 6.79 -11.22
C TYR A 275 -24.41 6.92 -11.99
N THR A 276 -24.31 7.76 -13.00
CA THR A 276 -23.12 7.89 -13.85
C THR A 276 -21.84 8.17 -13.04
N THR A 277 -21.90 9.10 -12.11
CA THR A 277 -20.75 9.43 -11.24
C THR A 277 -20.36 8.25 -10.36
N PHE A 278 -21.32 7.55 -9.78
CA PHE A 278 -21.07 6.35 -8.98
C PHE A 278 -20.43 5.23 -9.82
N TYR A 279 -20.98 4.99 -11.00
CA TYR A 279 -20.49 3.98 -11.95
C TYR A 279 -19.03 4.27 -12.35
N ILE A 280 -18.72 5.47 -12.84
CA ILE A 280 -17.37 5.82 -13.29
C ILE A 280 -16.35 5.76 -12.14
N ASN A 281 -16.70 6.27 -10.97
CA ASN A 281 -15.78 6.31 -9.84
C ASN A 281 -15.44 4.92 -9.26
N ASN A 282 -16.31 3.93 -9.47
CA ASN A 282 -16.10 2.58 -8.91
C ASN A 282 -15.68 1.55 -9.97
N LEU A 283 -15.85 1.83 -11.27
CA LEU A 283 -15.42 0.96 -12.36
C LEU A 283 -13.89 0.85 -12.44
N ASN A 284 -13.17 1.94 -12.18
CA ASN A 284 -11.72 2.06 -12.33
C ASN A 284 -10.92 1.61 -11.09
N SER A 285 -11.50 0.80 -10.20
CA SER A 285 -10.85 0.40 -8.95
C SER A 285 -9.61 -0.50 -9.12
N LYS A 286 -9.35 -1.04 -10.31
CA LYS A 286 -8.13 -1.82 -10.62
C LYS A 286 -6.92 -0.96 -11.01
N ASP A 287 -7.15 0.29 -11.40
CA ASP A 287 -6.11 1.28 -11.69
C ASP A 287 -6.42 2.58 -10.95
N GLU A 288 -6.36 2.58 -9.62
CA GLU A 288 -6.09 3.82 -8.93
C GLU A 288 -4.65 4.27 -9.26
N LYS A 289 -4.43 4.72 -10.48
CA LYS A 289 -3.63 5.92 -10.66
C LYS A 289 -4.41 6.99 -9.89
N LYS A 290 -4.15 7.10 -8.60
CA LYS A 290 -4.57 8.27 -7.83
C LYS A 290 -4.11 9.44 -8.66
N ASP A 291 -5.03 10.11 -9.31
CA ASP A 291 -4.78 11.45 -9.82
C ASP A 291 -4.29 12.21 -8.58
N ILE A 292 -2.99 12.36 -8.49
CA ILE A 292 -2.39 13.18 -7.46
C ILE A 292 -2.95 14.55 -7.78
N LYS A 293 -4.07 14.90 -7.12
CA LYS A 293 -4.58 16.26 -7.11
C LYS A 293 -3.57 17.06 -6.33
N ILE A 294 -2.47 17.39 -7.00
CA ILE A 294 -1.55 18.41 -6.51
C ILE A 294 -2.37 19.69 -6.60
N ASN A 295 -2.87 20.12 -5.44
CA ASN A 295 -3.59 21.37 -5.29
C ASN A 295 -2.59 22.51 -5.40
N ASN A 296 -2.03 22.66 -6.60
CA ASN A 296 -1.12 23.73 -6.92
C ASN A 296 -1.81 24.62 -7.92
N LYS A 297 -1.93 25.91 -7.62
CA LYS A 297 -2.37 26.96 -8.55
C LYS A 297 -1.45 27.06 -9.77
N LEU A 298 -0.27 26.49 -9.69
CA LEU A 298 0.67 26.22 -10.77
C LEU A 298 0.18 24.97 -11.51
N ILE A 299 -0.42 25.22 -12.55
CA ILE A 299 -0.70 24.45 -13.66
C ILE A 299 0.13 23.27 -13.66
N HIS A 300 -0.30 22.25 -13.41
CA HIS A 300 0.22 21.54 -14.51
C HIS A 300 1.46 20.74 -14.29
N GLN A 301 1.98 20.76 -13.09
CA GLN A 301 2.91 19.73 -12.68
C GLN A 301 2.30 18.35 -12.95
N SER A 302 0.98 18.19 -12.80
CA SER A 302 0.32 16.92 -13.16
C SER A 302 0.26 16.68 -14.67
N LYS A 303 0.07 17.70 -15.50
CA LYS A 303 0.09 17.56 -16.96
C LYS A 303 1.49 17.38 -17.49
N LEU A 304 2.47 18.10 -16.94
CA LEU A 304 3.87 17.94 -17.24
C LEU A 304 4.41 16.59 -16.79
N LEU A 305 4.02 16.13 -15.60
CA LEU A 305 4.35 14.79 -15.14
C LEU A 305 3.77 13.72 -16.08
N LYS A 306 2.53 13.87 -16.52
CA LYS A 306 1.92 12.98 -17.52
C LYS A 306 2.65 13.00 -18.86
N TYR A 307 3.16 14.13 -19.28
CA TYR A 307 4.00 14.25 -20.47
C TYR A 307 5.33 13.49 -20.30
N PHE A 308 6.06 13.77 -19.23
CA PHE A 308 7.34 13.09 -18.95
C PHE A 308 7.18 11.58 -18.67
N MET A 309 5.97 11.15 -18.28
CA MET A 309 5.63 9.73 -18.15
C MET A 309 5.10 9.11 -19.45
N ASN A 310 5.18 9.82 -20.58
CA ASN A 310 4.63 9.42 -21.88
C ASN A 310 3.11 9.13 -21.89
N GLU A 311 2.37 9.72 -20.96
CA GLU A 311 0.91 9.58 -20.87
C GLU A 311 0.14 10.66 -21.65
N THR A 312 0.84 11.65 -22.20
CA THR A 312 0.25 12.77 -22.95
C THR A 312 1.04 13.01 -24.24
N SER A 313 0.33 13.21 -25.35
CA SER A 313 0.97 13.49 -26.63
C SER A 313 1.64 14.87 -26.65
N TYR A 314 2.66 15.00 -27.50
CA TYR A 314 3.40 16.24 -27.76
C TYR A 314 2.47 17.42 -28.08
N ASP A 315 1.57 17.28 -29.07
CA ASP A 315 0.65 18.34 -29.50
C ASP A 315 -0.25 18.82 -28.35
N LYS A 316 -0.65 17.91 -27.48
CA LYS A 316 -1.51 18.24 -26.36
C LYS A 316 -0.79 19.02 -25.29
N ILE A 317 0.45 18.67 -24.96
CA ILE A 317 1.25 19.40 -23.96
C ILE A 317 1.64 20.80 -24.49
N GLU A 318 1.97 20.92 -25.78
CA GLU A 318 2.25 22.20 -26.42
C GLU A 318 1.06 23.16 -26.32
N LYS A 319 -0.13 22.69 -26.69
CA LYS A 319 -1.37 23.45 -26.57
C LYS A 319 -1.65 23.85 -25.13
N ASP A 320 -1.58 22.91 -24.20
CA ASP A 320 -1.84 23.14 -22.80
C ASP A 320 -0.85 24.15 -22.19
N THR A 321 0.43 24.10 -22.59
CA THR A 321 1.47 25.04 -22.15
C THR A 321 1.22 26.46 -22.68
N ASN A 322 0.90 26.60 -23.95
CA ASN A 322 0.57 27.89 -24.55
C ASN A 322 -0.74 28.50 -24.00
N ASP A 323 -1.76 27.69 -23.74
CA ASP A 323 -3.02 28.12 -23.09
C ASP A 323 -2.79 28.60 -21.66
N LEU A 324 -1.82 28.00 -20.98
CA LEU A 324 -1.38 28.42 -19.69
C LEU A 324 -0.75 29.78 -19.72
N LEU A 325 0.30 29.91 -20.52
CA LEU A 325 1.04 31.17 -20.62
C LEU A 325 0.11 32.35 -21.03
N LYS A 326 -0.91 32.04 -21.82
CA LYS A 326 -1.99 33.00 -22.15
C LYS A 326 -2.79 33.42 -20.90
N LYS A 327 -3.10 32.47 -19.97
CA LYS A 327 -3.78 32.80 -18.72
C LYS A 327 -2.89 33.57 -17.76
N VAL A 328 -1.62 33.21 -17.67
CA VAL A 328 -0.63 33.89 -16.84
C VAL A 328 -0.42 35.33 -17.33
N LYS A 329 -0.30 35.55 -18.63
CA LYS A 329 -0.18 36.88 -19.21
C LYS A 329 -1.35 37.81 -18.83
N LYS A 330 -2.53 37.27 -18.65
CA LYS A 330 -3.72 38.04 -18.21
C LYS A 330 -3.72 38.29 -16.70
N ASN A 331 -2.96 37.51 -15.90
CA ASN A 331 -2.88 37.66 -14.45
C ASN A 331 -1.60 38.37 -14.04
N LYS A 332 -1.66 39.71 -13.98
CA LYS A 332 -0.51 40.56 -13.61
C LYS A 332 0.08 40.29 -12.20
N LYS A 333 -0.61 39.52 -11.37
CA LYS A 333 -0.15 39.14 -10.01
C LYS A 333 0.62 37.81 -10.00
N TYR A 334 0.72 37.13 -11.14
CA TYR A 334 1.43 35.86 -11.22
C TYR A 334 2.93 36.11 -11.35
N ILE A 335 3.69 35.54 -10.45
CA ILE A 335 5.17 35.59 -10.49
C ILE A 335 5.64 34.17 -10.79
N PHE A 336 6.45 34.02 -11.84
CA PHE A 336 7.09 32.75 -12.13
C PHE A 336 8.10 32.41 -11.06
N THR A 337 7.98 31.18 -10.54
CA THR A 337 8.99 30.63 -9.64
C THR A 337 10.13 30.00 -10.46
N THR A 338 11.29 29.82 -9.84
CA THR A 338 12.44 29.11 -10.48
C THR A 338 12.03 27.74 -11.02
N LYS A 339 11.15 27.03 -10.31
CA LYS A 339 10.62 25.75 -10.77
C LYS A 339 9.81 25.85 -12.05
N ASP A 340 9.01 26.90 -12.18
CA ASP A 340 8.21 27.13 -13.40
C ASP A 340 9.09 27.38 -14.60
N ILE A 341 10.15 28.14 -14.41
CA ILE A 341 11.13 28.49 -15.45
C ILE A 341 11.88 27.23 -15.89
N ILE A 342 12.38 26.43 -14.93
CA ILE A 342 13.07 25.16 -15.23
C ILE A 342 12.15 24.22 -16.02
N LEU A 343 10.89 24.10 -15.63
CA LEU A 343 9.93 23.26 -16.34
C LEU A 343 9.64 23.75 -17.75
N LEU A 344 9.47 25.05 -17.96
CA LEU A 344 9.24 25.64 -19.27
C LEU A 344 10.46 25.46 -20.18
N GLU A 345 11.67 25.66 -19.66
CA GLU A 345 12.91 25.47 -20.41
C GLU A 345 13.17 23.97 -20.70
N SER A 346 12.82 23.07 -19.80
CA SER A 346 12.90 21.62 -20.06
C SER A 346 11.95 21.21 -21.21
N LEU A 347 10.71 21.72 -21.23
CA LEU A 347 9.78 21.47 -22.33
C LEU A 347 10.30 22.05 -23.65
N ARG A 348 10.91 23.20 -23.60
CA ARG A 348 11.51 23.82 -24.77
C ARG A 348 12.71 23.05 -25.30
N SER A 349 13.52 22.50 -24.42
CA SER A 349 14.63 21.60 -24.79
C SER A 349 14.13 20.33 -25.46
N ASP A 350 12.95 19.83 -25.04
CA ASP A 350 12.27 18.69 -25.68
C ASP A 350 11.60 19.05 -27.02
N GLY A 351 11.74 20.29 -27.48
CA GLY A 351 11.23 20.76 -28.77
C GLY A 351 9.82 21.37 -28.71
N ILE A 352 9.18 21.46 -27.54
CA ILE A 352 7.85 22.09 -27.41
C ILE A 352 7.93 23.57 -27.80
N GLU A 353 7.13 23.97 -28.81
CA GLU A 353 7.14 25.37 -29.29
C GLU A 353 6.35 26.28 -28.34
N ILE A 354 7.08 27.16 -27.64
CA ILE A 354 6.48 28.23 -26.85
C ILE A 354 6.39 29.46 -27.69
N SER A 355 5.17 29.99 -27.87
CA SER A 355 4.91 31.18 -28.68
C SER A 355 5.77 32.35 -28.24
N ASN A 356 6.46 33.03 -29.17
CA ASN A 356 7.37 34.17 -28.94
C ASN A 356 6.74 35.30 -28.12
N LYS A 357 5.40 35.47 -28.21
CA LYS A 357 4.64 36.49 -27.44
C LYS A 357 4.63 36.23 -25.93
N TYR A 358 5.11 35.04 -25.46
CA TYR A 358 5.17 34.68 -24.06
C TYR A 358 6.62 34.60 -23.56
N LYS A 359 7.64 34.71 -24.41
CA LYS A 359 9.06 34.64 -23.99
C LYS A 359 9.37 35.69 -22.93
N ASN A 360 8.89 36.91 -23.08
CA ASN A 360 9.15 38.01 -22.15
C ASN A 360 8.41 37.87 -20.80
N LEU A 361 7.58 36.86 -20.61
CA LEU A 361 6.87 36.62 -19.32
C LEU A 361 7.79 36.03 -18.28
N TYR A 362 8.83 35.33 -18.71
CA TYR A 362 9.75 34.61 -17.85
C TYR A 362 11.22 34.77 -18.32
N GLU A 363 11.55 35.87 -18.99
CA GLU A 363 12.93 36.21 -19.22
C GLU A 363 13.66 36.34 -17.90
N PHE A 364 14.26 35.20 -17.55
CA PHE A 364 15.19 35.12 -16.45
C PHE A 364 16.58 35.35 -17.04
N THR A 365 17.26 36.37 -16.63
CA THR A 365 18.71 36.50 -16.74
C THR A 365 19.31 36.03 -15.40
N PRO A 366 19.40 34.73 -15.10
CA PRO A 366 20.19 34.28 -13.98
C PRO A 366 21.66 34.50 -14.42
N SER A 367 22.42 35.10 -13.57
CA SER A 367 23.84 34.80 -13.56
C SER A 367 23.93 33.34 -13.07
N VAL A 368 23.93 32.39 -14.01
CA VAL A 368 24.24 30.99 -13.66
C VAL A 368 25.62 31.01 -13.01
N PRO A 369 25.78 30.53 -11.78
CA PRO A 369 27.08 30.48 -11.12
C PRO A 369 28.14 29.88 -12.06
N SER A 370 29.31 30.50 -12.10
CA SER A 370 30.38 30.12 -13.02
C SER A 370 30.86 28.68 -12.83
N ASP A 371 30.70 28.13 -11.62
CA ASP A 371 30.96 26.74 -11.28
C ASP A 371 30.01 25.77 -12.00
N ILE A 372 28.72 26.09 -12.10
CA ILE A 372 27.74 25.29 -12.86
C ILE A 372 28.05 25.30 -14.34
N ILE A 373 28.40 26.46 -14.89
CA ILE A 373 28.79 26.57 -16.30
C ILE A 373 30.05 25.76 -16.59
N ALA A 374 31.04 25.76 -15.69
CA ALA A 374 32.22 24.93 -15.80
C ALA A 374 31.91 23.42 -15.75
N MET A 375 31.06 23.00 -14.83
CA MET A 375 30.63 21.58 -14.73
C MET A 375 29.93 21.11 -16.00
N VAL A 376 29.03 21.91 -16.57
CA VAL A 376 28.34 21.57 -17.83
C VAL A 376 29.33 21.52 -19.00
N SER A 377 30.31 22.42 -19.04
CA SER A 377 31.32 22.44 -20.09
C SER A 377 32.30 21.25 -20.03
N ASN A 378 32.44 20.66 -18.86
CA ASN A 378 33.27 19.49 -18.63
C ASN A 378 32.50 18.15 -18.70
N ASP A 379 31.26 18.13 -19.22
CA ASP A 379 30.37 16.97 -19.26
C ASP A 379 29.97 16.40 -17.87
N GLU A 380 30.15 17.18 -16.81
CA GLU A 380 29.78 16.83 -15.43
C GLU A 380 28.31 17.18 -15.13
N SER A 381 27.39 16.82 -16.02
CA SER A 381 25.97 17.19 -15.96
C SER A 381 25.29 16.75 -14.66
N GLY A 382 25.70 15.63 -14.08
CA GLY A 382 25.19 15.14 -12.79
C GLY A 382 25.58 16.05 -11.63
N MET A 383 26.82 16.55 -11.60
CA MET A 383 27.31 17.47 -10.57
C MET A 383 26.67 18.86 -10.72
N ALA A 384 26.52 19.34 -11.94
CA ALA A 384 25.81 20.58 -12.23
C ALA A 384 24.36 20.55 -11.74
N LEU A 385 23.65 19.41 -11.94
CA LEU A 385 22.29 19.21 -11.45
C LEU A 385 22.22 19.21 -9.92
N LEU A 386 23.13 18.53 -9.25
CA LEU A 386 23.22 18.53 -7.79
C LEU A 386 23.45 19.94 -7.24
N ARG A 387 24.35 20.71 -7.85
CA ARG A 387 24.64 22.08 -7.45
C ARG A 387 23.44 23.02 -7.65
N ILE A 388 22.69 22.87 -8.74
CA ILE A 388 21.42 23.58 -8.96
C ILE A 388 20.40 23.24 -7.87
N VAL A 389 20.29 21.96 -7.48
CA VAL A 389 19.36 21.52 -6.42
C VAL A 389 19.77 22.10 -5.05
N GLU A 390 21.05 22.17 -4.74
CA GLU A 390 21.57 22.84 -3.52
C GLU A 390 21.17 24.31 -3.47
N ILE A 391 21.45 25.06 -4.53
CA ILE A 391 21.11 26.49 -4.61
C ILE A 391 19.59 26.72 -4.48
N ILE A 392 18.77 25.89 -5.12
CA ILE A 392 17.30 25.98 -4.99
C ILE A 392 16.85 25.61 -3.56
N GLY A 393 17.60 24.78 -2.87
CA GLY A 393 17.34 24.38 -1.48
C GLY A 393 17.70 25.48 -0.48
N GLU A 394 18.78 26.23 -0.72
CA GLU A 394 19.25 27.32 0.13
C GLU A 394 18.33 28.55 0.08
N ASP A 395 17.76 28.87 -1.10
CA ASP A 395 16.81 29.98 -1.27
C ASP A 395 15.43 29.74 -0.59
N LYS A 396 15.27 28.64 0.10
CA LYS A 396 14.02 28.27 0.82
C LYS A 396 14.13 28.26 2.33
N LEU A 397 15.29 28.56 2.87
CA LEU A 397 15.53 28.79 4.29
C LEU A 397 15.53 30.29 4.59
#